data_96826dd26ef447f05491f38623539f89
#
_entry.id   96826dd26ef447f05491f38623539f89
#
_cell.length_a   1.000
_cell.length_b   1.000
_cell.length_c   1.000
_cell.angle_alpha   90.00
_cell.angle_beta   90.00
_cell.angle_gamma   90.00
#
_symmetry.space_group_name_H-M   'P 1'
#
loop_
_entity.id
_entity.type
_entity.pdbx_description
1 polymer ?
#
loop_
_entity_poly.entity_id
_entity_poly.type
_entity_poly.pdbx_seq_one_letter_code
_entity_poly.pdbx_strand_id
1 'polypeptide(L)'
;MPSEGNKMQLNKEEYKNFKQIVNIFYNEEIEGINEEKEKIKKEGTIKIEPRIFYDKFSGDMKIEFKIGNKKMYKIKNLSEFYTRMLNKEFYRYGEKLQFIHTEEAFENNSRQLLEFIMKYAEVIKYANSNSNSNYKYYGKALSETSIIVGNSAIDDLFDVLKGRKIIFQKDCNTEEIEFTEEQPEIEFELKKTKNEDYTIIPNIEIYKVNIIKGKEYKYILDDQKLYRCTKEFENSNLKLLELFRKNYINEVKLGEKELTQLFSIIIPRVKNAINLKNMTEDSIKKYKPKELIVKVFLDFDSNDYLIADVRFDYEGNEFNPLEENKKIKFPRNMLEETNALNIFRQTGFMLETKNLRFILPDNDKIYEFLTEDINYYMQHFEVLATDNFKRKQIKETKIGGIGVKVENNLLSIDFKNLDIDIEELEEIMSKYSLKKKYHRLKDGSFIDLENNKEAKFLEKLVTG
;
A
#
# COMPACT_ATOMS: atom_id res chain seq x y z
N MET A 1 65.30 -18.88 -55.01
CA MET A 1 63.97 -19.35 -54.60
C MET A 1 63.69 -18.80 -53.27
N PRO A 2 62.69 -17.93 -53.06
CA PRO A 2 62.32 -17.43 -51.73
C PRO A 2 61.47 -18.50 -51.04
N SER A 3 61.81 -18.77 -49.79
CA SER A 3 61.13 -19.70 -48.90
C SER A 3 59.68 -19.31 -48.68
N GLU A 4 58.79 -20.26 -48.88
CA GLU A 4 57.38 -20.15 -48.47
C GLU A 4 57.28 -19.88 -46.98
N GLY A 5 56.85 -18.65 -46.61
CA GLY A 5 56.56 -18.29 -45.24
C GLY A 5 55.41 -19.15 -44.72
N ASN A 6 55.65 -19.83 -43.60
CA ASN A 6 54.62 -20.53 -42.85
C ASN A 6 53.42 -19.58 -42.56
N LYS A 7 52.33 -19.83 -43.25
CA LYS A 7 51.02 -19.16 -42.86
C LYS A 7 50.59 -19.73 -41.52
N MET A 8 50.87 -18.99 -40.51
CA MET A 8 50.35 -19.27 -39.14
C MET A 8 48.83 -19.23 -39.20
N GLN A 9 48.18 -20.38 -39.17
CA GLN A 9 46.71 -20.45 -39.03
C GLN A 9 46.41 -20.41 -37.51
N LEU A 10 45.82 -19.31 -37.07
CA LEU A 10 45.28 -19.19 -35.72
C LEU A 10 44.19 -20.25 -35.50
N ASN A 11 44.22 -20.89 -34.35
CA ASN A 11 43.12 -21.77 -33.95
C ASN A 11 41.83 -20.98 -33.72
N LYS A 12 40.70 -21.67 -33.63
CA LYS A 12 39.38 -21.05 -33.57
C LYS A 12 39.19 -20.16 -32.34
N GLU A 13 39.89 -20.43 -31.25
CA GLU A 13 39.85 -19.71 -29.98
C GLU A 13 40.75 -18.47 -30.01
N GLU A 14 41.95 -18.59 -30.56
CA GLU A 14 42.88 -17.49 -30.83
C GLU A 14 42.27 -16.45 -31.79
N TYR A 15 41.57 -16.92 -32.83
CA TYR A 15 40.84 -16.06 -33.76
C TYR A 15 39.68 -15.33 -33.05
N LYS A 16 38.99 -15.99 -32.13
CA LYS A 16 37.91 -15.38 -31.32
C LYS A 16 38.43 -14.31 -30.36
N ASN A 17 39.56 -14.57 -29.70
CA ASN A 17 40.24 -13.64 -28.81
C ASN A 17 40.80 -12.43 -29.57
N PHE A 18 41.41 -12.66 -30.71
CA PHE A 18 41.89 -11.58 -31.58
C PHE A 18 40.73 -10.72 -32.08
N LYS A 19 39.62 -11.33 -32.46
CA LYS A 19 38.41 -10.62 -32.88
C LYS A 19 37.78 -9.79 -31.75
N GLN A 20 37.88 -10.23 -30.50
CA GLN A 20 37.46 -9.43 -29.33
C GLN A 20 38.38 -8.22 -29.16
N ILE A 21 39.72 -8.39 -29.27
CA ILE A 21 40.68 -7.28 -29.19
C ILE A 21 40.41 -6.27 -30.32
N VAL A 22 40.28 -6.75 -31.56
CA VAL A 22 39.96 -5.89 -32.71
C VAL A 22 38.66 -5.14 -32.50
N ASN A 23 37.62 -5.76 -31.93
CA ASN A 23 36.35 -5.08 -31.65
C ASN A 23 36.48 -3.98 -30.58
N ILE A 24 37.33 -4.16 -29.57
CA ILE A 24 37.59 -3.14 -28.55
C ILE A 24 38.22 -1.91 -29.20
N PHE A 25 39.36 -2.08 -29.93
CA PHE A 25 40.04 -0.98 -30.59
C PHE A 25 39.25 -0.39 -31.77
N TYR A 26 38.53 -1.22 -32.51
CA TYR A 26 37.66 -0.78 -33.59
C TYR A 26 36.47 0.05 -33.11
N ASN A 27 35.95 -0.25 -31.91
CA ASN A 27 34.90 0.55 -31.30
C ASN A 27 35.43 1.91 -30.81
N GLU A 28 36.67 1.96 -30.28
CA GLU A 28 37.32 3.22 -29.90
C GLU A 28 37.61 4.13 -31.13
N GLU A 29 38.03 3.55 -32.27
CA GLU A 29 38.25 4.33 -33.52
C GLU A 29 36.92 4.74 -34.18
N ILE A 30 35.86 3.90 -34.06
CA ILE A 30 34.53 4.22 -34.61
C ILE A 30 33.80 5.31 -33.79
N GLU A 31 34.13 5.52 -32.54
CA GLU A 31 33.56 6.69 -31.79
C GLU A 31 33.88 7.99 -32.53
N GLY A 32 35.03 8.15 -33.15
CA GLY A 32 35.37 9.29 -33.98
C GLY A 32 34.63 9.35 -35.36
N ILE A 33 34.26 8.22 -35.93
CA ILE A 33 33.51 8.13 -37.20
C ILE A 33 31.98 8.19 -36.93
N ASN A 34 31.52 7.89 -35.72
CA ASN A 34 30.13 7.88 -35.35
C ASN A 34 29.53 9.30 -35.21
N GLU A 35 30.34 10.34 -35.01
CA GLU A 35 29.86 11.72 -35.10
C GLU A 35 29.33 12.08 -36.51
N GLU A 36 29.85 11.48 -37.58
CA GLU A 36 29.27 11.66 -38.91
C GLU A 36 28.11 10.69 -39.22
N LYS A 37 28.08 9.51 -38.59
CA LYS A 37 26.95 8.57 -38.68
C LYS A 37 25.79 8.94 -37.76
N GLU A 38 25.95 9.87 -36.81
CA GLU A 38 24.87 10.41 -36.02
C GLU A 38 23.75 11.05 -36.86
N LYS A 39 24.07 11.55 -38.07
CA LYS A 39 23.06 11.99 -39.04
C LYS A 39 22.19 10.87 -39.63
N ILE A 40 22.46 9.60 -39.32
CA ILE A 40 21.67 8.43 -39.73
C ILE A 40 20.87 7.87 -38.55
N LYS A 41 20.97 8.45 -37.36
CA LYS A 41 20.13 8.11 -36.21
C LYS A 41 18.68 8.36 -36.57
N LYS A 42 17.95 7.31 -36.84
CA LYS A 42 16.49 7.31 -36.74
C LYS A 42 16.17 7.24 -35.24
N GLU A 43 16.34 8.35 -34.57
CA GLU A 43 15.96 8.48 -33.17
C GLU A 43 14.48 8.12 -33.00
N GLY A 44 14.18 7.31 -32.01
CA GLY A 44 12.81 7.03 -31.63
C GLY A 44 12.00 6.19 -32.63
N THR A 45 12.63 5.27 -33.39
CA THR A 45 11.89 4.45 -34.38
C THR A 45 11.73 2.98 -34.03
N ILE A 46 12.45 2.51 -33.03
CA ILE A 46 12.40 1.11 -32.62
C ILE A 46 11.27 0.87 -31.62
N LYS A 47 10.36 -0.03 -31.96
CA LYS A 47 9.27 -0.46 -31.11
C LYS A 47 9.65 -1.72 -30.35
N ILE A 48 9.09 -1.87 -29.16
CA ILE A 48 9.11 -3.11 -28.38
C ILE A 48 7.68 -3.62 -28.28
N GLU A 49 7.46 -4.86 -28.69
CA GLU A 49 6.19 -5.55 -28.53
C GLU A 49 6.37 -6.70 -27.53
N PRO A 50 5.71 -6.63 -26.38
CA PRO A 50 5.67 -7.73 -25.44
C PRO A 50 4.68 -8.80 -25.90
N ARG A 51 4.99 -10.05 -25.59
CA ARG A 51 4.08 -11.20 -25.75
C ARG A 51 4.10 -12.00 -24.48
N ILE A 52 2.95 -12.13 -23.85
CA ILE A 52 2.79 -12.84 -22.59
C ILE A 52 2.26 -14.25 -22.85
N PHE A 53 2.84 -15.21 -22.16
CA PHE A 53 2.43 -16.62 -22.16
C PHE A 53 1.99 -16.98 -20.75
N TYR A 54 0.82 -17.58 -20.62
CA TYR A 54 0.27 -18.01 -19.36
C TYR A 54 -0.13 -19.48 -19.43
N ASP A 55 0.41 -20.27 -18.51
CA ASP A 55 0.05 -21.67 -18.33
C ASP A 55 -1.00 -21.77 -17.21
N LYS A 56 -2.22 -22.12 -17.58
CA LYS A 56 -3.34 -22.25 -16.64
C LYS A 56 -3.14 -23.34 -15.59
N PHE A 57 -2.37 -24.39 -15.91
CA PHE A 57 -2.17 -25.54 -15.01
C PHE A 57 -1.14 -25.26 -13.94
N SER A 58 0.00 -24.68 -14.32
CA SER A 58 1.03 -24.29 -13.36
C SER A 58 0.79 -22.93 -12.74
N GLY A 59 0.03 -22.07 -13.39
CA GLY A 59 -0.13 -20.65 -13.01
C GLY A 59 1.07 -19.78 -13.41
N ASP A 60 2.01 -20.34 -14.16
CA ASP A 60 3.22 -19.65 -14.55
C ASP A 60 2.97 -18.65 -15.69
N MET A 61 3.54 -17.49 -15.54
CA MET A 61 3.52 -16.44 -16.56
C MET A 61 4.94 -16.14 -17.00
N LYS A 62 5.15 -16.01 -18.31
CA LYS A 62 6.41 -15.57 -18.90
C LYS A 62 6.17 -14.55 -20.00
N ILE A 63 7.12 -13.67 -20.20
CA ILE A 63 7.05 -12.63 -21.22
C ILE A 63 8.25 -12.72 -22.16
N GLU A 64 7.98 -12.64 -23.44
CA GLU A 64 8.94 -12.54 -24.54
C GLU A 64 8.78 -11.18 -25.22
N PHE A 65 9.83 -10.74 -25.90
CA PHE A 65 9.85 -9.44 -26.56
C PHE A 65 10.25 -9.55 -28.01
N LYS A 66 9.59 -8.75 -28.85
CA LYS A 66 9.99 -8.47 -30.21
C LYS A 66 10.38 -7.01 -30.33
N ILE A 67 11.38 -6.72 -31.16
CA ILE A 67 11.83 -5.36 -31.45
C ILE A 67 11.86 -5.12 -32.95
N GLY A 68 11.63 -3.92 -33.37
CA GLY A 68 11.68 -3.54 -34.77
C GLY A 68 10.93 -2.26 -35.09
N ASN A 69 10.77 -1.96 -36.36
CA ASN A 69 9.90 -0.89 -36.83
C ASN A 69 8.87 -1.42 -37.86
N LYS A 70 9.29 -1.71 -39.10
CA LYS A 70 8.42 -2.32 -40.13
C LYS A 70 8.31 -3.83 -40.02
N LYS A 71 9.34 -4.50 -39.51
CA LYS A 71 9.39 -5.94 -39.26
C LYS A 71 9.90 -6.17 -37.87
N MET A 72 9.16 -6.97 -37.09
CA MET A 72 9.49 -7.30 -35.72
C MET A 72 10.33 -8.56 -35.63
N TYR A 73 11.37 -8.54 -34.81
CA TYR A 73 12.29 -9.63 -34.56
C TYR A 73 12.29 -10.00 -33.09
N LYS A 74 12.21 -11.30 -32.79
CA LYS A 74 12.27 -11.79 -31.41
C LYS A 74 13.67 -11.55 -30.81
N ILE A 75 13.73 -11.05 -29.58
CA ILE A 75 14.96 -11.04 -28.78
C ILE A 75 15.21 -12.48 -28.33
N LYS A 76 16.21 -13.12 -28.94
CA LYS A 76 16.54 -14.53 -28.68
C LYS A 76 17.46 -14.74 -27.48
N ASN A 77 18.16 -13.69 -27.06
CA ASN A 77 19.08 -13.72 -25.93
C ASN A 77 19.05 -12.40 -25.20
N LEU A 78 18.41 -12.41 -24.01
CA LEU A 78 18.24 -11.23 -23.16
C LEU A 78 19.58 -10.79 -22.55
N SER A 79 20.45 -11.71 -22.18
CA SER A 79 21.78 -11.39 -21.63
C SER A 79 22.66 -10.67 -22.63
N GLU A 80 22.63 -11.13 -23.91
CA GLU A 80 23.36 -10.45 -24.99
C GLU A 80 22.72 -9.09 -25.32
N PHE A 81 21.40 -9.02 -25.34
CA PHE A 81 20.70 -7.74 -25.56
C PHE A 81 21.10 -6.73 -24.51
N TYR A 82 21.09 -7.11 -23.22
CA TYR A 82 21.54 -6.27 -22.11
C TYR A 82 22.98 -5.79 -22.32
N THR A 83 23.90 -6.70 -22.71
CA THR A 83 25.30 -6.36 -22.95
C THR A 83 25.44 -5.34 -24.08
N ARG A 84 24.70 -5.55 -25.20
CA ARG A 84 24.70 -4.62 -26.34
C ARG A 84 24.20 -3.22 -25.96
N MET A 85 23.17 -3.16 -25.11
CA MET A 85 22.64 -1.87 -24.59
C MET A 85 23.69 -1.13 -23.75
N LEU A 86 24.39 -1.83 -22.84
CA LEU A 86 25.45 -1.24 -22.01
C LEU A 86 26.62 -0.72 -22.83
N ASN A 87 27.03 -1.50 -23.84
CA ASN A 87 28.20 -1.20 -24.67
C ASN A 87 27.87 -0.31 -25.89
N LYS A 88 26.60 0.10 -26.04
CA LYS A 88 26.11 0.84 -27.21
C LYS A 88 26.53 0.18 -28.56
N GLU A 89 26.38 -1.15 -28.63
CA GLU A 89 26.85 -1.94 -29.77
C GLU A 89 25.92 -1.81 -30.97
N PHE A 90 26.48 -1.70 -32.15
CA PHE A 90 25.76 -1.88 -33.40
C PHE A 90 25.46 -3.38 -33.60
N TYR A 91 24.21 -3.72 -33.91
CA TYR A 91 23.82 -5.11 -34.19
C TYR A 91 22.75 -5.20 -35.26
N ARG A 92 22.87 -6.29 -36.08
CA ARG A 92 21.96 -6.60 -37.16
C ARG A 92 21.10 -7.80 -36.82
N TYR A 93 19.81 -7.58 -36.61
CA TYR A 93 18.81 -8.64 -36.34
C TYR A 93 18.38 -9.38 -37.62
N GLY A 94 18.51 -8.72 -38.76
CA GLY A 94 18.20 -9.22 -40.08
C GLY A 94 18.32 -8.11 -41.12
N GLU A 95 17.93 -8.40 -42.37
CA GLU A 95 18.09 -7.43 -43.48
C GLU A 95 17.36 -6.09 -43.24
N LYS A 96 16.25 -6.11 -42.46
CA LYS A 96 15.38 -4.95 -42.29
C LYS A 96 15.51 -4.27 -40.93
N LEU A 97 16.37 -4.77 -40.05
CA LEU A 97 16.58 -4.20 -38.72
C LEU A 97 18.05 -4.25 -38.31
N GLN A 98 18.66 -3.09 -38.24
CA GLN A 98 20.00 -2.87 -37.72
C GLN A 98 20.06 -1.50 -37.07
N PHE A 99 20.67 -1.40 -35.90
CA PHE A 99 20.78 -0.14 -35.17
C PHE A 99 21.85 -0.22 -34.07
N ILE A 100 22.25 0.93 -33.54
CA ILE A 100 23.09 1.04 -32.34
C ILE A 100 22.17 0.95 -31.12
N HIS A 101 22.50 0.09 -30.17
CA HIS A 101 21.70 -0.18 -28.98
C HIS A 101 21.84 0.97 -27.97
N THR A 102 21.11 2.05 -28.21
CA THR A 102 20.98 3.18 -27.27
C THR A 102 19.51 3.38 -26.92
N GLU A 103 19.25 4.02 -25.79
CA GLU A 103 17.87 4.31 -25.37
C GLU A 103 17.13 5.20 -26.37
N GLU A 104 17.84 6.16 -26.96
CA GLU A 104 17.30 7.10 -27.93
C GLU A 104 16.82 6.41 -29.23
N ALA A 105 17.33 5.22 -29.53
CA ALA A 105 16.87 4.46 -30.70
C ALA A 105 15.41 3.99 -30.55
N PHE A 106 14.91 3.89 -29.33
CA PHE A 106 13.58 3.37 -29.05
C PHE A 106 12.52 4.51 -29.00
N GLU A 107 11.31 4.20 -29.48
CA GLU A 107 10.16 5.10 -29.33
C GLU A 107 9.87 5.36 -27.85
N ASN A 108 9.40 6.57 -27.53
CA ASN A 108 9.07 6.97 -26.16
C ASN A 108 8.16 5.95 -25.45
N ASN A 109 7.15 5.43 -26.16
CA ASN A 109 6.23 4.42 -25.63
C ASN A 109 6.88 3.06 -25.34
N SER A 110 8.08 2.81 -25.88
CA SER A 110 8.83 1.57 -25.69
C SER A 110 9.91 1.68 -24.61
N ARG A 111 10.26 2.87 -24.15
CA ARG A 111 11.35 3.08 -23.17
C ARG A 111 11.06 2.44 -21.82
N GLN A 112 9.84 2.55 -21.32
CA GLN A 112 9.45 1.87 -20.07
C GLN A 112 9.58 0.34 -20.16
N LEU A 113 9.22 -0.23 -21.34
CA LEU A 113 9.44 -1.67 -21.60
C LEU A 113 10.93 -2.01 -21.71
N LEU A 114 11.74 -1.11 -22.27
CA LEU A 114 13.19 -1.27 -22.33
C LEU A 114 13.79 -1.30 -20.92
N GLU A 115 13.41 -0.39 -20.05
CA GLU A 115 13.85 -0.36 -18.64
C GLU A 115 13.47 -1.67 -17.93
N PHE A 116 12.23 -2.15 -18.11
CA PHE A 116 11.82 -3.44 -17.61
C PHE A 116 12.69 -4.58 -18.12
N ILE A 117 12.96 -4.64 -19.44
CA ILE A 117 13.84 -5.66 -20.03
C ILE A 117 15.23 -5.57 -19.42
N MET A 118 15.81 -4.38 -19.32
CA MET A 118 17.16 -4.18 -18.80
C MET A 118 17.29 -4.65 -17.36
N LYS A 119 16.32 -4.31 -16.49
CA LYS A 119 16.26 -4.75 -15.09
C LYS A 119 16.33 -6.28 -14.96
N TYR A 120 15.49 -6.99 -15.71
CA TYR A 120 15.39 -8.44 -15.58
C TYR A 120 16.44 -9.19 -16.40
N ALA A 121 16.89 -8.65 -17.54
CA ALA A 121 17.98 -9.22 -18.33
C ALA A 121 19.33 -9.16 -17.58
N GLU A 122 19.55 -8.16 -16.76
CA GLU A 122 20.68 -8.08 -15.83
C GLU A 122 20.70 -9.29 -14.89
N VAL A 123 19.56 -9.56 -14.22
CA VAL A 123 19.43 -10.71 -13.32
C VAL A 123 19.69 -12.02 -14.03
N ILE A 124 19.12 -12.20 -15.24
CA ILE A 124 19.33 -13.39 -16.07
C ILE A 124 20.81 -13.57 -16.39
N LYS A 125 21.48 -12.50 -16.80
CA LYS A 125 22.91 -12.52 -17.15
C LYS A 125 23.77 -12.97 -15.95
N TYR A 126 23.57 -12.36 -14.78
CA TYR A 126 24.36 -12.71 -13.59
C TYR A 126 24.03 -14.09 -13.04
N ALA A 127 22.78 -14.51 -13.04
CA ALA A 127 22.39 -15.85 -12.62
C ALA A 127 23.02 -16.93 -13.52
N ASN A 128 23.02 -16.70 -14.84
CA ASN A 128 23.59 -17.65 -15.80
C ASN A 128 25.12 -17.62 -15.82
N SER A 129 25.78 -16.50 -15.53
CA SER A 129 27.26 -16.43 -15.46
C SER A 129 27.81 -17.14 -14.22
N ASN A 130 27.11 -17.14 -13.10
CA ASN A 130 27.53 -17.79 -11.87
C ASN A 130 27.24 -19.32 -11.86
N SER A 131 26.43 -19.82 -12.79
CA SER A 131 26.17 -21.26 -12.93
C SER A 131 27.30 -22.08 -13.54
N ASN A 132 28.46 -21.48 -13.81
CA ASN A 132 29.69 -22.13 -14.36
C ASN A 132 30.47 -22.98 -13.31
N SER A 133 29.79 -23.67 -12.40
CA SER A 133 30.43 -24.79 -11.71
C SER A 133 30.53 -26.01 -12.64
N ASN A 134 31.60 -26.77 -12.53
CA ASN A 134 32.07 -27.90 -13.36
C ASN A 134 31.08 -29.01 -13.75
N TYR A 135 29.78 -28.77 -13.67
CA TYR A 135 28.73 -29.71 -14.07
C TYR A 135 28.06 -29.26 -15.38
N LYS A 136 28.67 -29.64 -16.51
CA LYS A 136 28.12 -29.46 -17.85
C LYS A 136 26.74 -30.10 -18.12
N TYR A 137 26.09 -30.65 -17.10
CA TYR A 137 24.80 -31.35 -17.20
C TYR A 137 23.59 -30.58 -16.74
N TYR A 138 23.74 -29.45 -16.06
CA TYR A 138 22.61 -28.60 -15.67
C TYR A 138 22.52 -27.42 -16.65
N GLY A 139 21.39 -27.29 -17.31
CA GLY A 139 21.08 -26.18 -18.22
C GLY A 139 21.24 -24.81 -17.57
N LYS A 140 21.09 -23.74 -18.35
CA LYS A 140 21.12 -22.37 -17.83
C LYS A 140 20.12 -22.22 -16.68
N ALA A 141 20.50 -21.50 -15.63
CA ALA A 141 19.66 -21.30 -14.45
C ALA A 141 18.34 -20.58 -14.78
N LEU A 142 18.39 -19.64 -15.74
CA LEU A 142 17.23 -18.88 -16.21
C LEU A 142 17.14 -18.90 -17.75
N SER A 143 15.92 -18.76 -18.27
CA SER A 143 15.68 -18.65 -19.72
C SER A 143 16.34 -17.39 -20.29
N GLU A 144 17.01 -17.53 -21.39
CA GLU A 144 17.60 -16.41 -22.17
C GLU A 144 16.59 -15.74 -23.11
N THR A 145 15.43 -16.36 -23.35
CA THR A 145 14.48 -15.90 -24.36
C THR A 145 13.25 -15.25 -23.75
N SER A 146 13.04 -15.41 -22.44
CA SER A 146 11.85 -14.94 -21.74
C SER A 146 12.16 -14.59 -20.29
N ILE A 147 11.42 -13.65 -19.76
CA ILE A 147 11.40 -13.30 -18.34
C ILE A 147 10.24 -14.04 -17.68
N ILE A 148 10.52 -14.74 -16.57
CA ILE A 148 9.48 -15.35 -15.75
C ILE A 148 8.83 -14.23 -14.92
N VAL A 149 7.52 -14.09 -15.06
CA VAL A 149 6.75 -13.03 -14.40
C VAL A 149 6.17 -13.59 -13.11
N GLY A 150 6.93 -13.50 -12.02
CA GLY A 150 6.49 -13.88 -10.67
C GLY A 150 6.53 -12.69 -9.73
N ASN A 151 5.84 -12.77 -8.62
CA ASN A 151 5.86 -11.79 -7.50
C ASN A 151 6.14 -10.33 -7.90
N SER A 152 7.37 -9.82 -7.67
CA SER A 152 7.72 -8.43 -7.99
C SER A 152 7.71 -8.10 -9.49
N ALA A 153 7.97 -9.09 -10.35
CA ALA A 153 7.97 -8.84 -11.79
C ALA A 153 6.59 -8.57 -12.37
N ILE A 154 5.51 -9.09 -11.77
CA ILE A 154 4.14 -8.77 -12.20
C ILE A 154 3.77 -7.34 -11.81
N ASP A 155 4.22 -6.85 -10.64
CA ASP A 155 3.96 -5.48 -10.21
C ASP A 155 4.65 -4.49 -11.16
N ASP A 156 5.94 -4.68 -11.44
CA ASP A 156 6.70 -3.87 -12.39
C ASP A 156 6.10 -3.92 -13.82
N LEU A 157 5.71 -5.13 -14.28
CA LEU A 157 5.13 -5.32 -15.61
C LEU A 157 3.79 -4.60 -15.73
N PHE A 158 2.96 -4.68 -14.70
CA PHE A 158 1.68 -4.00 -14.71
C PHE A 158 1.82 -2.48 -14.81
N ASP A 159 2.77 -1.88 -14.08
CA ASP A 159 3.03 -0.44 -14.12
C ASP A 159 3.43 0.03 -15.53
N VAL A 160 4.20 -0.79 -16.24
CA VAL A 160 4.65 -0.50 -17.62
C VAL A 160 3.52 -0.69 -18.64
N LEU A 161 2.61 -1.65 -18.42
CA LEU A 161 1.58 -2.03 -19.40
C LEU A 161 0.18 -1.49 -19.10
N LYS A 162 0.02 -0.80 -17.99
CA LYS A 162 -1.26 -0.20 -17.57
C LYS A 162 -1.94 0.59 -18.70
N GLY A 163 -3.20 0.30 -18.94
CA GLY A 163 -4.02 0.92 -19.99
C GLY A 163 -3.68 0.46 -21.41
N ARG A 164 -2.83 -0.58 -21.57
CA ARG A 164 -2.46 -1.14 -22.88
C ARG A 164 -3.14 -2.48 -23.11
N LYS A 165 -3.44 -2.77 -24.38
CA LYS A 165 -3.85 -4.11 -24.84
C LYS A 165 -2.63 -4.86 -25.33
N ILE A 166 -2.43 -6.05 -24.81
CA ILE A 166 -1.22 -6.85 -25.05
C ILE A 166 -1.62 -8.23 -25.57
N ILE A 167 -0.84 -8.74 -26.53
CA ILE A 167 -0.98 -10.10 -27.02
C ILE A 167 -0.69 -11.08 -25.88
N PHE A 168 -1.68 -11.87 -25.58
CA PHE A 168 -1.67 -12.85 -24.50
C PHE A 168 -1.95 -14.24 -25.04
N GLN A 169 -1.05 -15.16 -24.81
CA GLN A 169 -1.23 -16.55 -25.18
C GLN A 169 -1.55 -17.38 -23.94
N LYS A 170 -2.78 -17.86 -23.88
CA LYS A 170 -3.29 -18.74 -22.84
C LYS A 170 -3.44 -20.14 -23.44
N ASP A 171 -2.60 -21.06 -22.99
CA ASP A 171 -2.51 -22.42 -23.58
C ASP A 171 -2.25 -22.34 -25.10
N CYS A 172 -3.22 -22.80 -25.90
CA CYS A 172 -3.14 -22.75 -27.36
C CYS A 172 -3.84 -21.54 -28.00
N ASN A 173 -4.53 -20.73 -27.21
CA ASN A 173 -5.29 -19.58 -27.69
C ASN A 173 -4.45 -18.30 -27.59
N THR A 174 -4.62 -17.43 -28.59
CA THR A 174 -4.00 -16.10 -28.59
C THR A 174 -5.11 -15.07 -28.54
N GLU A 175 -5.08 -14.22 -27.52
CA GLU A 175 -6.08 -13.20 -27.22
C GLU A 175 -5.36 -11.88 -26.96
N GLU A 176 -6.11 -10.78 -26.94
CA GLU A 176 -5.60 -9.50 -26.41
C GLU A 176 -6.24 -9.28 -25.03
N ILE A 177 -5.39 -8.97 -24.05
CA ILE A 177 -5.86 -8.57 -22.72
C ILE A 177 -5.46 -7.13 -22.41
N GLU A 178 -6.32 -6.44 -21.68
CA GLU A 178 -6.11 -5.08 -21.20
C GLU A 178 -5.62 -5.10 -19.74
N PHE A 179 -4.59 -4.31 -19.45
CA PHE A 179 -4.09 -4.10 -18.10
C PHE A 179 -4.83 -2.92 -17.47
N THR A 180 -5.66 -3.17 -16.46
CA THR A 180 -6.56 -2.15 -15.91
C THR A 180 -6.53 -2.08 -14.38
N GLU A 181 -6.72 -0.87 -13.82
CA GLU A 181 -6.95 -0.64 -12.38
C GLU A 181 -8.43 -0.62 -12.01
N GLU A 182 -9.32 -0.81 -12.97
CA GLU A 182 -10.71 -1.09 -12.66
C GLU A 182 -10.79 -2.32 -11.75
N GLN A 183 -11.82 -2.40 -10.94
CA GLN A 183 -12.04 -3.61 -10.13
C GLN A 183 -12.98 -4.54 -10.87
N PRO A 184 -12.73 -5.87 -10.87
CA PRO A 184 -13.61 -6.81 -11.52
C PRO A 184 -14.96 -6.87 -10.80
N GLU A 185 -16.03 -7.01 -11.57
CA GLU A 185 -17.38 -7.22 -11.05
C GLU A 185 -17.51 -8.67 -10.57
N ILE A 186 -17.24 -8.90 -9.30
CA ILE A 186 -17.42 -10.20 -8.65
C ILE A 186 -18.64 -10.11 -7.76
N GLU A 187 -19.71 -10.78 -8.17
CA GLU A 187 -20.96 -10.83 -7.46
C GLU A 187 -21.25 -12.24 -6.92
N PHE A 188 -21.97 -12.26 -5.83
CA PHE A 188 -22.52 -13.46 -5.21
C PHE A 188 -24.04 -13.29 -5.07
N GLU A 189 -24.80 -14.31 -5.37
CA GLU A 189 -26.24 -14.30 -5.16
C GLU A 189 -26.59 -14.97 -3.83
N LEU A 190 -27.31 -14.25 -2.99
CA LEU A 190 -28.00 -14.84 -1.84
C LEU A 190 -29.46 -15.11 -2.21
N LYS A 191 -29.87 -16.34 -2.17
CA LYS A 191 -31.25 -16.76 -2.48
C LYS A 191 -31.83 -17.68 -1.43
N LYS A 192 -33.13 -17.55 -1.22
CA LYS A 192 -33.92 -18.48 -0.39
C LYS A 192 -34.21 -19.75 -1.19
N THR A 193 -33.95 -20.90 -0.61
CA THR A 193 -34.25 -22.21 -1.20
C THR A 193 -35.70 -22.63 -0.92
N LYS A 194 -36.16 -23.68 -1.57
CA LYS A 194 -37.53 -24.23 -1.37
C LYS A 194 -37.75 -24.78 0.08
N ASN A 195 -36.67 -25.12 0.76
CA ASN A 195 -36.71 -25.68 2.13
C ASN A 195 -36.56 -24.59 3.20
N GLU A 196 -36.75 -23.32 2.86
CA GLU A 196 -36.61 -22.15 3.73
C GLU A 196 -35.18 -21.82 4.17
N ASP A 197 -34.18 -22.62 3.81
CA ASP A 197 -32.76 -22.29 3.98
C ASP A 197 -32.30 -21.25 2.97
N TYR A 198 -31.12 -20.67 3.18
CA TYR A 198 -30.52 -19.70 2.30
C TYR A 198 -29.24 -20.27 1.68
N THR A 199 -28.91 -19.81 0.49
CA THR A 199 -27.71 -20.25 -0.22
C THR A 199 -26.99 -19.07 -0.85
N ILE A 200 -25.67 -19.00 -0.66
CA ILE A 200 -24.78 -18.07 -1.39
C ILE A 200 -24.14 -18.82 -2.54
N ILE A 201 -24.21 -18.24 -3.72
CA ILE A 201 -23.66 -18.78 -4.95
C ILE A 201 -22.87 -17.68 -5.66
N PRO A 202 -21.62 -17.92 -6.11
CA PRO A 202 -20.91 -16.95 -6.96
C PRO A 202 -21.62 -16.83 -8.32
N ASN A 203 -21.79 -15.59 -8.80
CA ASN A 203 -22.38 -15.29 -10.11
C ASN A 203 -21.36 -15.32 -11.24
N ILE A 204 -20.22 -15.94 -11.02
CA ILE A 204 -19.16 -16.10 -11.99
C ILE A 204 -18.68 -17.54 -12.01
N GLU A 205 -18.13 -17.95 -13.14
CA GLU A 205 -17.45 -19.24 -13.24
C GLU A 205 -16.07 -19.13 -12.52
N ILE A 206 -16.05 -19.43 -11.23
CA ILE A 206 -14.87 -19.30 -10.37
C ILE A 206 -13.61 -19.99 -10.89
N TYR A 207 -13.78 -21.00 -11.75
CA TYR A 207 -12.67 -21.73 -12.37
C TYR A 207 -12.04 -21.02 -13.57
N LYS A 208 -12.74 -20.04 -14.15
CA LYS A 208 -12.20 -19.22 -15.24
C LYS A 208 -11.36 -18.04 -14.74
N VAL A 209 -11.55 -17.65 -13.50
CA VAL A 209 -10.82 -16.55 -12.87
C VAL A 209 -9.49 -17.03 -12.34
N ASN A 210 -8.39 -16.44 -12.77
CA ASN A 210 -7.06 -16.75 -12.25
C ASN A 210 -6.58 -15.62 -11.35
N ILE A 211 -6.12 -15.99 -10.16
CA ILE A 211 -5.56 -15.04 -9.18
C ILE A 211 -4.05 -15.17 -9.23
N ILE A 212 -3.38 -14.05 -9.57
CA ILE A 212 -1.93 -13.95 -9.62
C ILE A 212 -1.48 -13.10 -8.43
N LYS A 213 -0.47 -13.59 -7.71
CA LYS A 213 0.07 -12.91 -6.55
C LYS A 213 1.33 -12.13 -6.92
N GLY A 214 1.29 -10.81 -6.83
CA GLY A 214 2.44 -9.94 -6.85
C GLY A 214 3.12 -9.83 -5.47
N LYS A 215 4.15 -9.02 -5.39
CA LYS A 215 4.81 -8.69 -4.11
C LYS A 215 3.93 -7.76 -3.28
N GLU A 216 3.37 -6.73 -3.92
CA GLU A 216 2.57 -5.69 -3.28
C GLU A 216 1.08 -5.84 -3.52
N TYR A 217 0.68 -6.34 -4.70
CA TYR A 217 -0.69 -6.45 -5.14
C TYR A 217 -1.08 -7.88 -5.49
N LYS A 218 -2.38 -8.15 -5.46
CA LYS A 218 -2.97 -9.30 -6.14
C LYS A 218 -3.60 -8.85 -7.45
N TYR A 219 -3.64 -9.76 -8.40
CA TYR A 219 -4.19 -9.53 -9.73
C TYR A 219 -5.23 -10.57 -10.04
N ILE A 220 -6.26 -10.17 -10.75
CA ILE A 220 -7.25 -11.07 -11.31
C ILE A 220 -7.11 -11.06 -12.83
N LEU A 221 -6.91 -12.25 -13.39
CA LEU A 221 -6.90 -12.46 -14.82
C LEU A 221 -8.19 -13.19 -15.21
N ASP A 222 -9.02 -12.53 -15.99
CA ASP A 222 -10.12 -13.15 -16.71
C ASP A 222 -9.79 -13.34 -18.21
N ASP A 223 -10.80 -13.53 -19.04
CA ASP A 223 -10.59 -13.78 -20.46
C ASP A 223 -10.23 -12.50 -21.26
N GLN A 224 -10.41 -11.30 -20.71
CA GLN A 224 -10.23 -10.04 -21.42
C GLN A 224 -9.30 -9.03 -20.71
N LYS A 225 -9.19 -9.12 -19.40
CA LYS A 225 -8.49 -8.11 -18.59
C LYS A 225 -7.60 -8.73 -17.53
N LEU A 226 -6.50 -8.04 -17.24
CA LEU A 226 -5.70 -8.23 -16.03
C LEU A 226 -5.97 -7.04 -15.09
N TYR A 227 -6.67 -7.31 -14.02
CA TYR A 227 -7.05 -6.32 -13.02
C TYR A 227 -6.01 -6.27 -11.89
N ARG A 228 -5.55 -5.07 -11.52
CA ARG A 228 -4.83 -4.86 -10.27
C ARG A 228 -5.85 -4.63 -9.15
N CYS A 229 -5.88 -5.51 -8.16
CA CYS A 229 -6.78 -5.39 -7.04
C CYS A 229 -6.33 -4.29 -6.08
N THR A 230 -7.26 -3.43 -5.65
CA THR A 230 -7.00 -2.52 -4.53
C THR A 230 -6.95 -3.30 -3.23
N LYS A 231 -6.28 -2.76 -2.20
CA LYS A 231 -6.22 -3.42 -0.87
C LYS A 231 -7.61 -3.60 -0.25
N GLU A 232 -8.50 -2.69 -0.54
CA GLU A 232 -9.88 -2.80 -0.10
C GLU A 232 -10.59 -3.99 -0.76
N PHE A 233 -10.45 -4.13 -2.08
CA PHE A 233 -10.99 -5.25 -2.83
C PHE A 233 -10.35 -6.58 -2.43
N GLU A 234 -9.02 -6.61 -2.18
CA GLU A 234 -8.32 -7.79 -1.69
C GLU A 234 -8.89 -8.28 -0.35
N ASN A 235 -9.19 -7.35 0.57
CA ASN A 235 -9.69 -7.66 1.91
C ASN A 235 -11.20 -7.93 1.98
N SER A 236 -11.91 -7.72 0.88
CA SER A 236 -13.37 -7.89 0.77
C SER A 236 -13.74 -8.98 -0.24
N ASN A 237 -14.09 -8.57 -1.46
CA ASN A 237 -14.64 -9.42 -2.53
C ASN A 237 -13.67 -10.54 -2.94
N LEU A 238 -12.38 -10.20 -3.11
CA LEU A 238 -11.37 -11.19 -3.48
C LEU A 238 -11.19 -12.27 -2.41
N LYS A 239 -11.22 -11.87 -1.13
CA LYS A 239 -11.11 -12.83 -0.03
C LYS A 239 -12.27 -13.83 0.00
N LEU A 240 -13.47 -13.37 -0.32
CA LEU A 240 -14.63 -14.25 -0.44
C LEU A 240 -14.46 -15.19 -1.65
N LEU A 241 -14.07 -14.69 -2.80
CA LEU A 241 -13.79 -15.49 -3.99
C LEU A 241 -12.70 -16.55 -3.75
N GLU A 242 -11.61 -16.19 -3.07
CA GLU A 242 -10.52 -17.12 -2.72
C GLU A 242 -11.03 -18.30 -1.88
N LEU A 243 -11.98 -18.08 -0.95
CA LEU A 243 -12.59 -19.15 -0.15
C LEU A 243 -13.36 -20.14 -1.01
N PHE A 244 -14.19 -19.65 -1.95
CA PHE A 244 -14.91 -20.51 -2.88
C PHE A 244 -13.97 -21.32 -3.77
N ARG A 245 -12.92 -20.69 -4.31
CA ARG A 245 -11.93 -21.36 -5.16
C ARG A 245 -11.09 -22.40 -4.42
N LYS A 246 -10.52 -22.02 -3.27
CA LYS A 246 -9.61 -22.89 -2.49
C LYS A 246 -10.27 -24.19 -2.07
N ASN A 247 -11.55 -24.12 -1.74
CA ASN A 247 -12.30 -25.29 -1.22
C ASN A 247 -13.17 -25.95 -2.30
N TYR A 248 -13.10 -25.50 -3.57
CA TYR A 248 -13.95 -25.99 -4.65
C TYR A 248 -15.44 -25.93 -4.32
N ILE A 249 -15.86 -24.86 -3.62
CA ILE A 249 -17.22 -24.67 -3.17
C ILE A 249 -18.02 -23.98 -4.27
N ASN A 250 -19.13 -24.57 -4.70
CA ASN A 250 -20.04 -23.95 -5.67
C ASN A 250 -21.19 -23.19 -5.00
N GLU A 251 -21.55 -23.60 -3.78
CA GLU A 251 -22.61 -22.99 -2.97
C GLU A 251 -22.30 -23.12 -1.47
N VAL A 252 -22.75 -22.15 -0.69
CA VAL A 252 -22.71 -22.19 0.78
C VAL A 252 -24.14 -22.10 1.30
N LYS A 253 -24.60 -23.12 2.03
CA LYS A 253 -25.91 -23.13 2.68
C LYS A 253 -25.85 -22.44 4.04
N LEU A 254 -26.87 -21.64 4.32
CA LEU A 254 -26.98 -20.84 5.53
C LEU A 254 -28.33 -21.06 6.19
N GLY A 255 -28.32 -21.32 7.51
CA GLY A 255 -29.51 -21.21 8.34
C GLY A 255 -29.71 -19.78 8.86
N GLU A 256 -30.69 -19.58 9.74
CA GLU A 256 -31.01 -18.25 10.29
C GLU A 256 -29.84 -17.63 11.09
N LYS A 257 -29.10 -18.43 11.84
CA LYS A 257 -27.96 -17.96 12.62
C LYS A 257 -26.83 -17.49 11.72
N GLU A 258 -26.51 -18.28 10.70
CA GLU A 258 -25.45 -17.96 9.74
C GLU A 258 -25.84 -16.77 8.89
N LEU A 259 -27.14 -16.60 8.58
CA LEU A 259 -27.65 -15.44 7.87
C LEU A 259 -27.46 -14.15 8.70
N THR A 260 -27.73 -14.21 10.00
CA THR A 260 -27.45 -13.09 10.92
C THR A 260 -25.96 -12.74 10.90
N GLN A 261 -25.05 -13.70 10.92
CA GLN A 261 -23.62 -13.49 10.82
C GLN A 261 -23.22 -12.91 9.45
N LEU A 262 -23.85 -13.35 8.37
CA LEU A 262 -23.63 -12.82 7.05
C LEU A 262 -23.93 -11.30 7.00
N PHE A 263 -25.08 -10.88 7.50
CA PHE A 263 -25.47 -9.47 7.55
C PHE A 263 -24.63 -8.63 8.50
N SER A 264 -24.17 -9.20 9.62
CA SER A 264 -23.42 -8.48 10.66
C SER A 264 -21.93 -8.37 10.37
N ILE A 265 -21.33 -9.34 9.63
CA ILE A 265 -19.89 -9.46 9.50
C ILE A 265 -19.45 -9.37 8.04
N ILE A 266 -20.12 -10.06 7.13
CA ILE A 266 -19.65 -10.24 5.76
C ILE A 266 -20.16 -9.11 4.84
N ILE A 267 -21.46 -8.90 4.78
CA ILE A 267 -22.07 -7.89 3.89
C ILE A 267 -21.46 -6.49 4.10
N PRO A 268 -21.22 -6.00 5.33
CA PRO A 268 -20.57 -4.70 5.53
C PRO A 268 -19.16 -4.60 4.95
N ARG A 269 -18.46 -5.73 4.77
CA ARG A 269 -17.09 -5.78 4.25
C ARG A 269 -17.00 -5.97 2.74
N VAL A 270 -17.98 -6.63 2.13
CA VAL A 270 -17.91 -7.02 0.70
C VAL A 270 -18.62 -6.06 -0.23
N LYS A 271 -19.03 -4.87 0.24
CA LYS A 271 -19.59 -3.74 -0.53
C LYS A 271 -20.34 -4.16 -1.80
N ASN A 272 -21.61 -4.34 -1.73
CA ASN A 272 -22.49 -4.65 -2.87
C ASN A 272 -22.14 -5.92 -3.68
N ALA A 273 -21.14 -6.71 -3.24
CA ALA A 273 -20.82 -7.96 -3.92
C ALA A 273 -21.87 -9.06 -3.72
N ILE A 274 -22.76 -8.92 -2.74
CA ILE A 274 -23.83 -9.89 -2.49
C ILE A 274 -25.16 -9.32 -2.95
N ASN A 275 -25.70 -9.89 -4.02
CA ASN A 275 -27.01 -9.57 -4.56
C ASN A 275 -28.10 -10.40 -3.85
N LEU A 276 -29.09 -9.72 -3.27
CA LEU A 276 -30.19 -10.34 -2.52
C LEU A 276 -31.33 -10.71 -3.46
N LYS A 277 -31.24 -11.85 -4.11
CA LYS A 277 -32.20 -12.28 -5.13
C LYS A 277 -33.48 -12.85 -4.48
N ASN A 278 -34.63 -12.29 -4.86
CA ASN A 278 -35.95 -12.68 -4.36
C ASN A 278 -36.12 -12.52 -2.83
N MET A 279 -35.41 -11.56 -2.22
CA MET A 279 -35.57 -11.21 -0.82
C MET A 279 -36.14 -9.80 -0.70
N THR A 280 -37.19 -9.65 0.09
CA THR A 280 -37.80 -8.34 0.38
C THR A 280 -37.08 -7.72 1.62
N GLU A 281 -37.09 -6.39 1.73
CA GLU A 281 -36.57 -5.69 2.90
C GLU A 281 -37.16 -6.24 4.21
N ASP A 282 -38.46 -6.49 4.27
CA ASP A 282 -39.12 -7.06 5.44
C ASP A 282 -38.61 -8.46 5.80
N SER A 283 -38.28 -9.29 4.80
CA SER A 283 -37.79 -10.66 5.02
C SER A 283 -36.38 -10.69 5.63
N ILE A 284 -35.59 -9.67 5.37
CA ILE A 284 -34.18 -9.59 5.82
C ILE A 284 -34.00 -8.67 7.04
N LYS A 285 -35.00 -7.81 7.35
CA LYS A 285 -34.92 -6.82 8.43
C LYS A 285 -34.49 -7.42 9.78
N LYS A 286 -35.01 -8.61 10.10
CA LYS A 286 -34.66 -9.31 11.37
C LYS A 286 -33.21 -9.80 11.46
N TYR A 287 -32.50 -9.90 10.32
CA TYR A 287 -31.12 -10.35 10.24
C TYR A 287 -30.12 -9.20 10.11
N LYS A 288 -30.59 -8.02 9.68
CA LYS A 288 -29.75 -6.83 9.59
C LYS A 288 -29.39 -6.31 10.98
N PRO A 289 -28.13 -5.91 11.21
CA PRO A 289 -27.79 -5.23 12.43
C PRO A 289 -28.54 -3.90 12.52
N LYS A 290 -28.90 -3.54 13.73
CA LYS A 290 -29.48 -2.24 14.06
C LYS A 290 -28.38 -1.17 14.02
N GLU A 291 -28.75 0.10 14.02
CA GLU A 291 -27.81 1.21 14.09
C GLU A 291 -27.06 1.18 15.43
N LEU A 292 -25.74 1.33 15.38
CA LEU A 292 -24.88 1.40 16.54
C LEU A 292 -24.68 2.86 16.96
N ILE A 293 -25.04 3.17 18.18
CA ILE A 293 -24.65 4.42 18.84
C ILE A 293 -23.51 4.10 19.82
N VAL A 294 -22.38 4.77 19.64
CA VAL A 294 -21.22 4.63 20.53
C VAL A 294 -21.23 5.80 21.50
N LYS A 295 -21.45 5.50 22.78
CA LYS A 295 -21.39 6.48 23.87
C LYS A 295 -20.03 6.41 24.55
N VAL A 296 -19.39 7.54 24.76
CA VAL A 296 -18.07 7.66 25.38
C VAL A 296 -18.18 8.59 26.59
N PHE A 297 -17.96 8.05 27.76
CA PHE A 297 -17.95 8.81 29.00
C PHE A 297 -16.52 9.16 29.39
N LEU A 298 -16.16 10.43 29.30
CA LEU A 298 -14.84 10.95 29.64
C LEU A 298 -14.77 11.46 31.08
N ASP A 299 -13.70 11.06 31.77
CA ASP A 299 -13.38 11.53 33.11
C ASP A 299 -11.85 11.45 33.36
N PHE A 300 -11.39 11.99 34.50
CA PHE A 300 -10.05 11.74 35.02
C PHE A 300 -10.15 10.91 36.31
N ASP A 301 -9.27 9.92 36.42
CA ASP A 301 -9.16 9.10 37.62
C ASP A 301 -8.34 9.79 38.74
N SER A 302 -8.15 9.08 39.87
CA SER A 302 -7.36 9.58 41.01
C SER A 302 -5.87 9.77 40.73
N ASN A 303 -5.36 9.20 39.64
CA ASN A 303 -3.97 9.33 39.18
C ASN A 303 -3.84 10.39 38.09
N ASP A 304 -4.90 11.14 37.83
CA ASP A 304 -4.99 12.08 36.73
C ASP A 304 -4.83 11.50 35.33
N TYR A 305 -5.11 10.21 35.19
CA TYR A 305 -5.20 9.57 33.85
C TYR A 305 -6.54 9.90 33.22
N LEU A 306 -6.55 10.23 31.94
CA LEU A 306 -7.79 10.38 31.20
C LEU A 306 -8.41 8.98 30.98
N ILE A 307 -9.65 8.83 31.40
CA ILE A 307 -10.43 7.60 31.21
C ILE A 307 -11.56 7.80 30.23
N ALA A 308 -11.82 6.76 29.45
CA ALA A 308 -12.96 6.68 28.55
C ALA A 308 -13.70 5.36 28.80
N ASP A 309 -14.89 5.46 29.41
CA ASP A 309 -15.82 4.35 29.54
C ASP A 309 -16.71 4.30 28.29
N VAL A 310 -16.71 3.17 27.60
CA VAL A 310 -17.37 3.02 26.30
C VAL A 310 -18.62 2.16 26.47
N ARG A 311 -19.73 2.62 25.90
CA ARG A 311 -20.98 1.89 25.83
C ARG A 311 -21.44 1.81 24.38
N PHE A 312 -21.87 0.65 23.98
CA PHE A 312 -22.56 0.43 22.72
C PHE A 312 -24.05 0.37 22.99
N ASP A 313 -24.81 1.13 22.24
CA ASP A 313 -26.26 1.19 22.34
C ASP A 313 -26.90 0.82 21.00
N TYR A 314 -27.77 -0.16 21.04
CA TYR A 314 -28.62 -0.59 19.94
C TYR A 314 -30.08 -0.42 20.31
N GLU A 315 -30.70 0.71 19.89
CA GLU A 315 -32.09 1.04 20.18
C GLU A 315 -32.47 0.92 21.69
N GLY A 316 -31.62 1.44 22.56
CA GLY A 316 -31.79 1.41 24.01
C GLY A 316 -31.28 0.18 24.72
N ASN A 317 -30.63 -0.75 24.00
CA ASN A 317 -29.91 -1.88 24.59
C ASN A 317 -28.43 -1.52 24.75
N GLU A 318 -28.10 -0.90 25.87
CA GLU A 318 -26.76 -0.45 26.20
C GLU A 318 -25.94 -1.51 26.91
N PHE A 319 -24.65 -1.70 26.49
CA PHE A 319 -23.71 -2.60 27.12
C PHE A 319 -22.27 -2.14 26.97
N ASN A 320 -21.38 -2.60 27.87
CA ASN A 320 -19.96 -2.38 27.73
C ASN A 320 -19.38 -3.37 26.70
N PRO A 321 -18.77 -2.90 25.60
CA PRO A 321 -18.20 -3.80 24.58
C PRO A 321 -16.97 -4.60 25.04
N LEU A 322 -16.35 -4.20 26.16
CA LEU A 322 -15.18 -4.85 26.73
C LEU A 322 -15.55 -6.01 27.68
N GLU A 323 -16.82 -6.12 28.05
CA GLU A 323 -17.33 -7.26 28.80
C GLU A 323 -17.57 -8.48 27.91
N GLU A 324 -17.43 -9.69 28.47
CA GLU A 324 -17.85 -10.91 27.79
C GLU A 324 -19.39 -10.99 27.72
N ASN A 325 -19.96 -10.40 26.69
CA ASN A 325 -21.41 -10.33 26.47
C ASN A 325 -21.98 -11.63 25.87
N LYS A 326 -22.09 -12.69 26.65
CA LYS A 326 -22.66 -13.99 26.20
C LYS A 326 -24.18 -13.98 25.98
N LYS A 327 -24.90 -12.94 26.35
CA LYS A 327 -26.37 -12.90 26.38
C LYS A 327 -27.03 -12.01 25.32
N ILE A 328 -26.25 -11.36 24.44
CA ILE A 328 -26.83 -10.47 23.43
C ILE A 328 -27.46 -11.32 22.33
N LYS A 329 -28.79 -11.17 22.13
CA LYS A 329 -29.60 -12.00 21.23
C LYS A 329 -30.02 -11.30 19.94
N PHE A 330 -29.56 -10.08 19.69
CA PHE A 330 -29.88 -9.34 18.47
C PHE A 330 -28.68 -9.20 17.53
N PRO A 331 -28.89 -8.97 16.22
CA PRO A 331 -27.82 -8.74 15.28
C PRO A 331 -27.03 -7.47 15.60
N ARG A 332 -25.72 -7.60 15.75
CA ARG A 332 -24.77 -6.50 16.03
C ARG A 332 -23.97 -6.16 14.79
N ASN A 333 -23.60 -4.91 14.62
CA ASN A 333 -22.68 -4.49 13.56
C ASN A 333 -21.22 -4.63 14.02
N MET A 334 -20.72 -5.85 13.96
CA MET A 334 -19.36 -6.20 14.43
C MET A 334 -18.25 -5.39 13.74
N LEU A 335 -18.49 -4.90 12.52
CA LEU A 335 -17.52 -4.07 11.82
C LEU A 335 -17.43 -2.68 12.43
N GLU A 336 -18.56 -2.01 12.63
CA GLU A 336 -18.62 -0.69 13.25
C GLU A 336 -18.13 -0.73 14.69
N GLU A 337 -18.50 -1.76 15.45
CA GLU A 337 -18.00 -1.97 16.81
C GLU A 337 -16.46 -2.07 16.84
N THR A 338 -15.88 -2.88 15.93
CA THR A 338 -14.43 -3.04 15.83
C THR A 338 -13.76 -1.73 15.42
N ASN A 339 -14.34 -1.01 14.47
CA ASN A 339 -13.82 0.27 14.02
C ASN A 339 -13.83 1.30 15.16
N ALA A 340 -14.93 1.38 15.91
CA ALA A 340 -15.04 2.25 17.07
C ALA A 340 -13.95 1.96 18.12
N LEU A 341 -13.75 0.69 18.49
CA LEU A 341 -12.71 0.32 19.45
C LEU A 341 -11.28 0.56 18.92
N ASN A 342 -11.06 0.46 17.61
CA ASN A 342 -9.77 0.75 17.02
C ASN A 342 -9.39 2.24 17.08
N ILE A 343 -10.38 3.16 17.05
CA ILE A 343 -10.14 4.59 17.20
C ILE A 343 -9.45 4.88 18.55
N PHE A 344 -9.90 4.25 19.64
CA PHE A 344 -9.25 4.40 20.95
C PHE A 344 -7.79 3.99 20.95
N ARG A 345 -7.46 2.89 20.26
CA ARG A 345 -6.07 2.41 20.14
C ARG A 345 -5.20 3.35 19.31
N GLN A 346 -5.77 3.88 18.24
CA GLN A 346 -5.05 4.81 17.34
C GLN A 346 -4.72 6.13 18.00
N THR A 347 -5.59 6.62 18.90
CA THR A 347 -5.38 7.83 19.71
C THR A 347 -4.60 7.57 21.00
N GLY A 348 -3.99 6.39 21.13
CA GLY A 348 -3.08 6.07 22.22
C GLY A 348 -3.70 5.55 23.50
N PHE A 349 -5.02 5.39 23.56
CA PHE A 349 -5.67 4.78 24.71
C PHE A 349 -5.28 3.32 24.88
N MET A 350 -5.05 2.90 26.11
CA MET A 350 -4.76 1.54 26.52
C MET A 350 -5.96 0.91 27.23
N LEU A 351 -6.15 -0.39 27.05
CA LEU A 351 -7.22 -1.12 27.73
C LEU A 351 -6.85 -1.37 29.21
N GLU A 352 -7.66 -0.88 30.12
CA GLU A 352 -7.61 -1.25 31.53
C GLU A 352 -8.58 -2.42 31.80
N THR A 353 -8.03 -3.63 31.88
CA THR A 353 -8.82 -4.85 32.00
C THR A 353 -9.56 -4.99 33.33
N LYS A 354 -9.05 -4.39 34.42
CA LYS A 354 -9.65 -4.45 35.75
C LYS A 354 -11.02 -3.76 35.80
N ASN A 355 -11.12 -2.60 35.17
CA ASN A 355 -12.33 -1.77 35.18
C ASN A 355 -13.06 -1.81 33.83
N LEU A 356 -12.57 -2.57 32.86
CA LEU A 356 -13.14 -2.73 31.51
C LEU A 356 -13.42 -1.35 30.84
N ARG A 357 -12.40 -0.52 30.80
CA ARG A 357 -12.42 0.83 30.23
C ARG A 357 -11.11 1.15 29.52
N PHE A 358 -11.05 2.22 28.78
CA PHE A 358 -9.85 2.76 28.20
C PHE A 358 -9.22 3.83 29.09
N ILE A 359 -7.87 3.85 29.15
CA ILE A 359 -7.10 4.85 29.88
C ILE A 359 -6.01 5.46 29.01
N LEU A 360 -5.73 6.74 29.23
CA LEU A 360 -4.64 7.48 28.62
C LEU A 360 -3.78 8.07 29.73
N PRO A 361 -2.66 7.40 30.10
CA PRO A 361 -1.86 7.81 31.26
C PRO A 361 -0.80 8.85 30.92
N ASP A 362 -0.43 8.98 29.65
CA ASP A 362 0.64 9.87 29.17
C ASP A 362 0.14 11.30 28.99
N ASN A 363 0.80 12.28 29.64
CA ASN A 363 0.41 13.68 29.60
C ASN A 363 0.49 14.31 28.19
N ASP A 364 1.48 13.91 27.39
CA ASP A 364 1.64 14.41 26.03
C ASP A 364 0.45 13.94 25.18
N LYS A 365 0.03 12.69 25.36
CA LYS A 365 -1.13 12.11 24.69
C LYS A 365 -2.47 12.68 25.20
N ILE A 366 -2.57 12.97 26.48
CA ILE A 366 -3.77 13.64 27.01
C ILE A 366 -3.90 15.05 26.40
N TYR A 367 -2.78 15.79 26.33
CA TYR A 367 -2.79 17.11 25.72
C TYR A 367 -3.16 17.06 24.23
N GLU A 368 -2.57 16.12 23.48
CA GLU A 368 -2.89 15.86 22.06
C GLU A 368 -4.39 15.52 21.88
N PHE A 369 -4.93 14.65 22.74
CA PHE A 369 -6.35 14.31 22.73
C PHE A 369 -7.25 15.53 22.97
N LEU A 370 -6.94 16.37 23.95
CA LEU A 370 -7.73 17.56 24.28
C LEU A 370 -7.65 18.65 23.22
N THR A 371 -6.53 18.74 22.43
CA THR A 371 -6.34 19.75 21.39
C THR A 371 -6.85 19.31 20.02
N GLU A 372 -6.65 18.07 19.67
CA GLU A 372 -6.84 17.55 18.32
C GLU A 372 -7.92 16.48 18.25
N ASP A 373 -7.78 15.38 19.00
CA ASP A 373 -8.61 14.20 18.84
C ASP A 373 -10.03 14.34 19.34
N ILE A 374 -10.28 15.17 20.36
CA ILE A 374 -11.60 15.32 20.98
C ILE A 374 -12.67 15.74 19.96
N ASN A 375 -12.34 16.61 19.01
CA ASN A 375 -13.26 17.03 17.97
C ASN A 375 -13.63 15.86 17.04
N TYR A 376 -12.69 14.99 16.75
CA TYR A 376 -12.95 13.78 15.98
C TYR A 376 -13.90 12.84 16.74
N TYR A 377 -13.69 12.66 18.04
CA TYR A 377 -14.58 11.87 18.89
C TYR A 377 -16.00 12.44 18.93
N MET A 378 -16.14 13.75 19.06
CA MET A 378 -17.46 14.42 19.07
C MET A 378 -18.21 14.32 17.73
N GLN A 379 -17.48 14.14 16.61
CA GLN A 379 -18.11 13.94 15.30
C GLN A 379 -18.59 12.50 15.08
N HIS A 380 -17.96 11.51 15.73
CA HIS A 380 -18.20 10.10 15.47
C HIS A 380 -18.91 9.37 16.62
N PHE A 381 -18.90 9.93 17.82
CA PHE A 381 -19.44 9.33 19.04
C PHE A 381 -20.34 10.31 19.80
N GLU A 382 -21.25 9.76 20.58
CA GLU A 382 -21.95 10.52 21.60
C GLU A 382 -21.02 10.68 22.82
N VAL A 383 -20.35 11.84 22.91
CA VAL A 383 -19.37 12.11 23.98
C VAL A 383 -20.05 12.78 25.15
N LEU A 384 -19.95 12.15 26.31
CA LEU A 384 -20.44 12.59 27.58
C LEU A 384 -19.25 12.87 28.53
N ALA A 385 -19.24 13.98 29.21
CA ALA A 385 -18.10 14.37 30.05
C ALA A 385 -18.58 14.75 31.46
N THR A 386 -17.85 14.27 32.48
CA THR A 386 -18.07 14.64 33.88
C THR A 386 -17.64 16.07 34.14
N ASP A 387 -18.09 16.63 35.27
CA ASP A 387 -17.66 17.96 35.71
C ASP A 387 -16.16 17.96 36.07
N ASN A 388 -15.60 16.83 36.49
CA ASN A 388 -14.16 16.68 36.73
C ASN A 388 -13.38 16.80 35.42
N PHE A 389 -13.82 16.11 34.36
CA PHE A 389 -13.21 16.25 33.02
C PHE A 389 -13.30 17.69 32.51
N LYS A 390 -14.46 18.36 32.65
CA LYS A 390 -14.67 19.75 32.19
C LYS A 390 -13.76 20.75 32.91
N ARG A 391 -13.43 20.51 34.16
CA ARG A 391 -12.51 21.38 34.94
C ARG A 391 -11.05 21.22 34.54
N LYS A 392 -10.65 20.05 34.06
CA LYS A 392 -9.26 19.72 33.72
C LYS A 392 -8.94 19.89 32.22
N GLN A 393 -9.64 20.81 31.58
CA GLN A 393 -9.38 21.18 30.19
C GLN A 393 -8.15 22.09 30.04
N ILE A 394 -7.86 22.46 28.79
CA ILE A 394 -6.87 23.48 28.49
C ILE A 394 -7.44 24.84 28.96
N LYS A 395 -6.76 25.44 29.91
CA LYS A 395 -7.14 26.77 30.40
C LYS A 395 -6.51 27.84 29.55
N GLU A 396 -7.32 28.80 29.10
CA GLU A 396 -6.80 30.12 28.71
C GLU A 396 -6.42 30.85 30.00
N THR A 397 -5.23 30.56 30.54
CA THR A 397 -4.78 31.30 31.72
C THR A 397 -4.49 32.73 31.32
N LYS A 398 -5.29 33.62 31.83
CA LYS A 398 -4.84 34.99 32.09
C LYS A 398 -3.82 34.85 33.22
N ILE A 399 -2.51 34.82 32.90
CA ILE A 399 -1.49 35.08 33.89
C ILE A 399 -1.77 36.51 34.32
N GLY A 400 -2.52 36.67 35.38
CA GLY A 400 -3.17 37.90 35.74
C GLY A 400 -2.22 39.07 35.81
N GLY A 401 -2.73 40.28 35.77
CA GLY A 401 -2.03 41.51 35.56
C GLY A 401 -0.69 41.61 36.34
N ILE A 402 0.40 41.38 35.60
CA ILE A 402 1.73 41.63 36.12
C ILE A 402 1.92 43.11 36.17
N GLY A 403 1.89 43.66 37.39
CA GLY A 403 2.21 45.05 37.64
C GLY A 403 3.72 45.26 37.57
N VAL A 404 4.19 46.07 36.64
CA VAL A 404 5.60 46.51 36.64
C VAL A 404 5.64 47.88 37.36
N LYS A 405 6.36 47.94 38.50
CA LYS A 405 6.60 49.21 39.24
C LYS A 405 8.08 49.51 39.13
N VAL A 406 8.38 50.80 38.96
CA VAL A 406 9.77 51.28 39.05
C VAL A 406 9.93 51.91 40.44
N GLU A 407 10.64 51.25 41.35
CA GLU A 407 10.97 51.77 42.66
C GLU A 407 12.48 51.87 42.78
N ASN A 408 12.99 53.06 43.06
CA ASN A 408 14.43 53.34 43.24
C ASN A 408 15.34 52.93 42.07
N ASN A 409 14.92 53.18 40.82
CA ASN A 409 15.56 52.75 39.60
C ASN A 409 15.69 51.21 39.43
N LEU A 410 14.92 50.45 40.19
CA LEU A 410 14.81 48.98 40.01
C LEU A 410 13.42 48.66 39.51
N LEU A 411 13.36 47.80 38.52
CA LEU A 411 12.10 47.21 38.06
C LEU A 411 11.66 46.15 39.07
N SER A 412 10.54 46.42 39.80
CA SER A 412 9.92 45.41 40.64
C SER A 412 8.68 44.90 39.94
N ILE A 413 8.56 43.59 39.87
CA ILE A 413 7.39 42.90 39.29
C ILE A 413 6.45 42.56 40.42
N ASP A 414 5.22 43.09 40.36
CA ASP A 414 4.18 42.83 41.35
C ASP A 414 3.28 41.70 40.89
N PHE A 415 3.33 40.57 41.59
CA PHE A 415 2.61 39.35 41.31
C PHE A 415 1.28 39.20 42.08
N LYS A 416 0.76 40.28 42.69
CA LYS A 416 -0.35 40.22 43.63
C LYS A 416 -1.70 39.75 43.09
N ASN A 417 -1.85 39.63 41.77
CA ASN A 417 -3.09 39.23 41.12
C ASN A 417 -2.91 37.96 40.24
N LEU A 418 -2.00 37.08 40.58
CA LEU A 418 -1.84 35.83 39.89
C LEU A 418 -2.86 34.81 40.40
N ASP A 419 -3.57 34.19 39.48
CA ASP A 419 -4.42 33.01 39.77
C ASP A 419 -3.57 31.72 39.89
N ILE A 420 -2.24 31.83 39.83
CA ILE A 420 -1.28 30.75 39.87
C ILE A 420 -0.25 30.98 40.99
N ASP A 421 0.14 29.90 41.64
CA ASP A 421 1.18 29.93 42.69
C ASP A 421 2.56 30.32 42.06
N ILE A 422 3.40 31.07 42.81
CA ILE A 422 4.72 31.52 42.33
C ILE A 422 5.62 30.35 41.95
N GLU A 423 5.61 29.25 42.71
CA GLU A 423 6.37 28.03 42.40
C GLU A 423 5.92 27.41 41.05
N GLU A 424 4.63 27.40 40.81
CA GLU A 424 4.05 26.89 39.58
C GLU A 424 4.36 27.81 38.40
N LEU A 425 4.42 29.12 38.58
CA LEU A 425 4.85 30.08 37.59
C LEU A 425 6.33 29.86 37.17
N GLU A 426 7.21 29.57 38.13
CA GLU A 426 8.62 29.23 37.83
C GLU A 426 8.72 27.96 36.99
N GLU A 427 7.93 26.92 37.26
CA GLU A 427 7.85 25.72 36.48
C GLU A 427 7.33 25.99 35.04
N ILE A 428 6.28 26.82 34.91
CA ILE A 428 5.74 27.22 33.59
C ILE A 428 6.83 27.92 32.78
N MET A 429 7.54 28.87 33.36
CA MET A 429 8.59 29.62 32.68
C MET A 429 9.76 28.74 32.31
N SER A 430 10.15 27.79 33.18
CA SER A 430 11.16 26.80 32.88
C SER A 430 10.78 25.93 31.69
N LYS A 431 9.55 25.41 31.65
CA LYS A 431 9.06 24.60 30.52
C LYS A 431 8.91 25.42 29.25
N TYR A 432 8.50 26.67 29.35
CA TYR A 432 8.43 27.58 28.22
C TYR A 432 9.81 27.84 27.62
N SER A 433 10.85 28.10 28.44
CA SER A 433 12.23 28.28 27.98
C SER A 433 12.79 27.05 27.29
N LEU A 434 12.34 25.85 27.69
CA LEU A 434 12.65 24.56 27.08
C LEU A 434 11.81 24.25 25.82
N LYS A 435 11.00 25.20 25.34
CA LYS A 435 10.08 25.08 24.20
C LYS A 435 9.13 23.89 24.31
N LYS A 436 8.63 23.60 25.51
CA LYS A 436 7.56 22.62 25.71
C LYS A 436 6.24 23.18 25.22
N LYS A 437 5.38 22.33 24.63
CA LYS A 437 4.10 22.74 24.07
C LYS A 437 3.09 23.16 25.15
N TYR A 438 3.16 22.54 26.32
CA TYR A 438 2.23 22.75 27.42
C TYR A 438 2.87 22.61 28.79
N HIS A 439 2.14 23.09 29.81
CA HIS A 439 2.37 22.77 31.23
C HIS A 439 1.08 22.19 31.84
N ARG A 440 1.19 21.12 32.63
CA ARG A 440 0.11 20.55 33.39
C ARG A 440 0.13 21.15 34.79
N LEU A 441 -0.97 21.80 35.20
CA LEU A 441 -1.10 22.43 36.51
C LEU A 441 -1.32 21.39 37.63
N LYS A 442 -1.12 21.82 38.90
CA LYS A 442 -1.35 20.97 40.09
C LYS A 442 -2.80 20.49 40.21
N ASP A 443 -3.78 21.22 39.68
CA ASP A 443 -5.17 20.80 39.61
C ASP A 443 -5.52 19.83 38.49
N GLY A 444 -4.51 19.45 37.68
CA GLY A 444 -4.61 18.51 36.56
C GLY A 444 -5.05 19.13 35.22
N SER A 445 -5.34 20.43 35.18
CA SER A 445 -5.63 21.14 33.92
C SER A 445 -4.35 21.46 33.16
N PHE A 446 -4.48 21.90 31.89
CA PHE A 446 -3.35 22.20 31.02
C PHE A 446 -3.29 23.67 30.65
N ILE A 447 -2.11 24.20 30.45
CA ILE A 447 -1.84 25.49 29.82
C ILE A 447 -1.13 25.26 28.52
N ASP A 448 -1.65 25.81 27.43
CA ASP A 448 -0.98 25.85 26.13
C ASP A 448 0.15 26.90 26.20
N LEU A 449 1.39 26.47 26.12
CA LEU A 449 2.57 27.35 26.14
C LEU A 449 2.91 27.90 24.76
N GLU A 450 2.62 27.16 23.70
CA GLU A 450 2.97 27.53 22.33
C GLU A 450 2.19 28.75 21.86
N ASN A 451 0.91 28.83 22.20
CA ASN A 451 0.00 29.90 21.79
C ASN A 451 -0.24 30.94 22.87
N ASN A 452 0.37 30.80 24.07
CA ASN A 452 0.16 31.72 25.19
C ASN A 452 0.88 33.05 24.97
N LYS A 453 0.11 34.13 24.79
CA LYS A 453 0.65 35.48 24.56
C LYS A 453 1.33 36.04 25.83
N GLU A 454 0.87 35.66 27.00
CA GLU A 454 1.37 36.15 28.29
C GLU A 454 2.67 35.47 28.68
N ALA A 455 2.85 34.18 28.37
CA ALA A 455 4.14 33.49 28.50
C ALA A 455 5.20 34.13 27.59
N LYS A 456 4.84 34.49 26.36
CA LYS A 456 5.71 35.24 25.44
C LYS A 456 6.10 36.62 25.95
N PHE A 457 5.22 37.28 26.67
CA PHE A 457 5.47 38.59 27.26
C PHE A 457 6.43 38.49 28.46
N LEU A 458 6.21 37.47 29.34
CA LEU A 458 7.09 37.22 30.50
C LEU A 458 8.52 36.87 30.09
N GLU A 459 8.70 36.06 29.05
CA GLU A 459 10.03 35.77 28.52
C GLU A 459 10.78 37.05 28.15
N LYS A 460 10.13 37.97 27.46
CA LYS A 460 10.73 39.25 27.08
C LYS A 460 11.08 40.15 28.27
N LEU A 461 10.34 40.04 29.38
CA LEU A 461 10.63 40.79 30.60
C LEU A 461 11.81 40.20 31.41
N VAL A 462 12.04 38.87 31.30
CA VAL A 462 13.11 38.20 32.03
C VAL A 462 14.41 38.17 31.25
N THR A 463 14.34 38.20 29.89
CA THR A 463 15.53 38.13 29.02
C THR A 463 15.98 39.46 28.47
N GLY A 464 15.26 40.56 28.66
CA GLY A 464 15.62 41.95 28.29
C GLY A 464 16.01 42.77 29.48
#